data_6119d78f8b7260a16f66c901e8c5f1fb
#
_entry.id   6119d78f8b7260a16f66c901e8c5f1fb
#
_cell.length_a   1.000
_cell.length_b   1.000
_cell.length_c   1.000
_cell.angle_alpha   90.00
_cell.angle_beta   90.00
_cell.angle_gamma   90.00
#
_symmetry.space_group_name_H-M   'P 1'
#
loop_
_entity.id
_entity.type
_entity.pdbx_description
1 polymer ?
#
loop_
_entity_poly.entity_id
_entity_poly.type
_entity_poly.pdbx_seq_one_letter_code
_entity_poly.pdbx_strand_id
1 'polypeptide(L)'
;MDLRKLSEQAPVERSSEETPLMPREVRFSITYSAPDGTKHAGALVSRVPNGDERMSIDRRAAVLAGAPWAHLSQYAQARCLALALVSVQLRDMPEWVATWAAEDDDLLFALREECERHSAVWFRATLGARAEDPSASRVAITSSDFPTT
;
A
#
# COMPACT_ATOMS: atom_id res chain seq x y z
N MET A 1 5.53 3.24 14.01
CA MET A 1 6.86 3.55 13.50
C MET A 1 6.87 4.93 12.88
N ASP A 2 7.78 5.76 13.32
CA ASP A 2 7.88 7.10 12.77
C ASP A 2 8.65 7.05 11.44
N LEU A 3 7.98 7.37 10.35
CA LEU A 3 8.57 7.39 9.02
C LEU A 3 9.71 8.41 8.90
N ARG A 4 9.76 9.40 9.79
CA ARG A 4 10.85 10.38 9.83
C ARG A 4 12.18 9.74 10.24
N LYS A 5 12.14 8.73 11.11
CA LYS A 5 13.36 8.02 11.51
C LYS A 5 13.99 7.22 10.39
N LEU A 6 13.20 6.78 9.42
CA LEU A 6 13.73 6.07 8.25
C LEU A 6 14.45 7.01 7.30
N SER A 7 13.97 8.25 7.18
CA SER A 7 14.66 9.24 6.36
C SER A 7 15.95 9.77 7.02
N GLU A 8 16.00 9.78 8.35
CA GLU A 8 17.21 10.15 9.09
C GLU A 8 18.32 9.10 9.01
N GLN A 9 17.98 7.85 8.71
CA GLN A 9 18.93 6.76 8.54
C GLN A 9 19.44 6.63 7.10
N ALA A 10 19.00 7.49 6.20
CA ALA A 10 19.50 7.51 4.83
C ALA A 10 20.96 7.96 4.82
N PRO A 11 21.82 7.36 3.95
CA PRO A 11 23.24 7.67 3.93
C PRO A 11 23.48 9.16 3.71
N VAL A 12 24.39 9.70 4.50
CA VAL A 12 24.69 11.14 4.60
C VAL A 12 25.33 11.72 3.33
N GLU A 13 25.69 10.89 2.37
CA GLU A 13 26.33 11.29 1.13
C GLU A 13 25.40 11.82 0.05
N ARG A 14 24.13 12.04 0.39
CA ARG A 14 23.23 12.69 -0.56
C ARG A 14 23.56 14.14 -0.70
N SER A 15 23.67 14.59 -1.95
CA SER A 15 23.78 16.02 -2.21
C SER A 15 22.59 16.71 -1.53
N SER A 16 22.82 17.86 -0.91
CA SER A 16 21.82 18.64 -0.19
C SER A 16 20.60 19.04 -1.04
N GLU A 17 20.66 18.77 -2.35
CA GLU A 17 19.60 19.08 -3.31
C GLU A 17 18.62 17.92 -3.56
N GLU A 18 18.95 16.70 -3.08
CA GLU A 18 18.08 15.55 -3.26
C GLU A 18 17.08 15.47 -2.13
N THR A 19 15.79 15.60 -2.47
CA THR A 19 14.70 15.25 -1.56
C THR A 19 14.75 13.75 -1.30
N PRO A 20 14.87 13.31 -0.03
CA PRO A 20 14.90 11.88 0.26
C PRO A 20 13.61 11.23 -0.22
N LEU A 21 13.74 10.24 -1.11
CA LEU A 21 12.59 9.47 -1.58
C LEU A 21 12.09 8.61 -0.43
N MET A 22 10.77 8.54 -0.30
CA MET A 22 10.13 7.62 0.62
C MET A 22 10.54 6.19 0.26
N PRO A 23 10.99 5.37 1.22
CA PRO A 23 11.28 3.98 0.94
C PRO A 23 10.04 3.23 0.43
N ARG A 24 10.26 2.40 -0.60
CA ARG A 24 9.19 1.54 -1.11
C ARG A 24 8.75 0.51 -0.10
N GLU A 25 9.66 0.11 0.78
CA GLU A 25 9.42 -0.90 1.81
C GLU A 25 9.62 -0.28 3.17
N VAL A 26 8.63 -0.36 4.04
CA VAL A 26 8.62 0.24 5.37
C VAL A 26 8.18 -0.80 6.39
N ARG A 27 8.90 -0.88 7.49
CA ARG A 27 8.53 -1.70 8.63
C ARG A 27 7.75 -0.87 9.63
N PHE A 28 6.65 -1.40 10.13
CA PHE A 28 5.85 -0.76 11.17
C PHE A 28 5.45 -1.76 12.25
N SER A 29 5.19 -1.25 13.45
CA SER A 29 4.74 -2.06 14.58
C SER A 29 3.24 -1.93 14.74
N ILE A 30 2.62 -3.02 15.14
CA ILE A 30 1.19 -3.08 15.39
C ILE A 30 0.93 -3.70 16.75
N THR A 31 -0.03 -3.14 17.48
CA THR A 31 -0.62 -3.75 18.67
C THR A 31 -2.12 -3.92 18.44
N TYR A 32 -2.65 -5.03 18.90
CA TYR A 32 -4.04 -5.36 18.65
C TYR A 32 -4.64 -6.06 19.85
N SER A 33 -5.83 -5.60 20.26
CA SER A 33 -6.64 -6.25 21.27
C SER A 33 -7.79 -6.98 20.60
N ALA A 34 -7.75 -8.30 20.62
CA ALA A 34 -8.73 -9.13 19.96
C ALA A 34 -10.08 -9.12 20.72
N PRO A 35 -11.19 -9.43 20.04
CA PRO A 35 -12.50 -9.53 20.70
C PRO A 35 -12.56 -10.56 21.82
N ASP A 36 -11.72 -11.58 21.80
CA ASP A 36 -11.62 -12.60 22.86
C ASP A 36 -10.82 -12.14 24.08
N GLY A 37 -10.32 -10.89 24.06
CA GLY A 37 -9.51 -10.31 25.14
C GLY A 37 -8.02 -10.57 25.04
N THR A 38 -7.54 -11.35 24.05
CA THR A 38 -6.10 -11.53 23.85
C THR A 38 -5.48 -10.28 23.27
N LYS A 39 -4.22 -10.01 23.70
CA LYS A 39 -3.44 -8.89 23.19
C LYS A 39 -2.29 -9.41 22.36
N HIS A 40 -2.12 -8.79 21.22
CA HIS A 40 -1.08 -9.16 20.27
C HIS A 40 -0.21 -7.95 19.93
N ALA A 41 1.06 -8.20 19.70
CA ALA A 41 2.00 -7.20 19.21
C ALA A 41 2.92 -7.84 18.19
N GLY A 42 3.31 -7.08 17.19
CA GLY A 42 4.20 -7.57 16.16
C GLY A 42 4.67 -6.47 15.22
N ALA A 43 5.52 -6.86 14.30
CA ALA A 43 6.00 -5.99 13.25
C ALA A 43 5.59 -6.53 11.89
N LEU A 44 5.28 -5.62 10.99
CA LEU A 44 4.85 -5.89 9.62
C LEU A 44 5.71 -5.08 8.67
N VAL A 45 5.87 -5.58 7.46
CA VAL A 45 6.56 -4.85 6.40
C VAL A 45 5.53 -4.51 5.33
N SER A 46 5.41 -3.23 5.00
CA SER A 46 4.60 -2.77 3.89
C SER A 46 5.50 -2.46 2.71
N ARG A 47 5.22 -3.08 1.57
CA ARG A 47 5.90 -2.80 0.32
C ARG A 47 4.91 -2.28 -0.70
N VAL A 48 5.14 -1.08 -1.20
CA VAL A 48 4.29 -0.48 -2.22
C VAL A 48 4.24 -1.38 -3.47
N PRO A 49 3.05 -1.83 -3.89
CA PRO A 49 2.93 -2.74 -5.02
C PRO A 49 3.31 -2.08 -6.34
N ASN A 50 3.94 -2.85 -7.23
CA ASN A 50 4.16 -2.45 -8.61
C ASN A 50 2.88 -2.63 -9.45
N GLY A 51 2.96 -2.34 -10.76
CA GLY A 51 1.80 -2.44 -11.65
C GLY A 51 1.21 -3.84 -11.72
N ASP A 52 2.05 -4.87 -11.81
CA ASP A 52 1.60 -6.27 -11.87
C ASP A 52 0.99 -6.71 -10.54
N GLU A 53 1.59 -6.30 -9.43
CA GLU A 53 1.07 -6.58 -8.10
C GLU A 53 -0.28 -5.91 -7.87
N ARG A 54 -0.48 -4.68 -8.39
CA ARG A 54 -1.80 -4.02 -8.33
C ARG A 54 -2.86 -4.77 -9.12
N MET A 55 -2.53 -5.28 -10.29
CA MET A 55 -3.44 -6.15 -11.05
C MET A 55 -3.72 -7.45 -10.29
N SER A 56 -2.73 -7.98 -9.60
CA SER A 56 -2.92 -9.16 -8.74
C SER A 56 -3.88 -8.90 -7.59
N ILE A 57 -3.88 -7.70 -7.04
CA ILE A 57 -4.85 -7.30 -6.01
C ILE A 57 -6.27 -7.39 -6.55
N ASP A 58 -6.53 -6.84 -7.72
CA ASP A 58 -7.85 -6.87 -8.34
C ASP A 58 -8.31 -8.30 -8.66
N ARG A 59 -7.42 -9.13 -9.16
CA ARG A 59 -7.72 -10.54 -9.42
C ARG A 59 -8.06 -11.30 -8.13
N ARG A 60 -7.30 -11.08 -7.07
CA ARG A 60 -7.56 -11.70 -5.77
C ARG A 60 -8.88 -11.25 -5.18
N ALA A 61 -9.20 -9.97 -5.30
CA ALA A 61 -10.47 -9.44 -4.85
C ALA A 61 -11.64 -10.10 -5.58
N ALA A 62 -11.52 -10.29 -6.89
CA ALA A 62 -12.53 -10.96 -7.70
C ALA A 62 -12.73 -12.43 -7.28
N VAL A 63 -11.63 -13.15 -7.00
CA VAL A 63 -11.70 -14.52 -6.50
C VAL A 63 -12.35 -14.57 -5.12
N LEU A 64 -11.99 -13.68 -4.21
CA LEU A 64 -12.59 -13.61 -2.88
C LEU A 64 -14.08 -13.28 -2.93
N ALA A 65 -14.50 -12.51 -3.92
CA ALA A 65 -15.91 -12.15 -4.11
C ALA A 65 -16.78 -13.37 -4.38
N GLY A 66 -16.30 -14.34 -5.16
CA GLY A 66 -17.05 -15.56 -5.48
C GLY A 66 -18.36 -15.33 -6.24
N ALA A 67 -18.59 -14.10 -6.71
CA ALA A 67 -19.81 -13.67 -7.40
C ALA A 67 -19.47 -12.48 -8.31
N PRO A 68 -20.33 -12.14 -9.29
CA PRO A 68 -20.11 -10.94 -10.09
C PRO A 68 -19.98 -9.70 -9.22
N TRP A 69 -18.95 -8.90 -9.48
CA TRP A 69 -18.60 -7.74 -8.64
C TRP A 69 -19.78 -6.79 -8.45
N ALA A 70 -20.53 -6.54 -9.51
CA ALA A 70 -21.68 -5.64 -9.47
C ALA A 70 -22.83 -6.14 -8.57
N HIS A 71 -22.84 -7.41 -8.23
CA HIS A 71 -23.87 -8.00 -7.35
C HIS A 71 -23.50 -7.90 -5.87
N LEU A 72 -22.28 -7.48 -5.55
CA LEU A 72 -21.84 -7.33 -4.18
C LEU A 72 -22.26 -5.99 -3.59
N SER A 73 -22.56 -5.97 -2.29
CA SER A 73 -22.73 -4.72 -1.56
C SER A 73 -21.40 -3.95 -1.53
N GLN A 74 -21.48 -2.65 -1.28
CA GLN A 74 -20.27 -1.82 -1.12
C GLN A 74 -19.36 -2.34 -0.01
N TYR A 75 -19.94 -2.80 1.07
CA TYR A 75 -19.20 -3.42 2.17
C TYR A 75 -18.44 -4.67 1.71
N ALA A 76 -19.09 -5.57 1.01
CA ALA A 76 -18.46 -6.78 0.51
C ALA A 76 -17.34 -6.47 -0.49
N GLN A 77 -17.55 -5.51 -1.37
CA GLN A 77 -16.52 -5.04 -2.30
C GLN A 77 -15.31 -4.47 -1.54
N ALA A 78 -15.56 -3.60 -0.58
CA ALA A 78 -14.50 -2.99 0.23
C ALA A 78 -13.72 -4.05 1.02
N ARG A 79 -14.41 -5.04 1.57
CA ARG A 79 -13.78 -6.13 2.32
C ARG A 79 -12.90 -7.01 1.43
N CYS A 80 -13.39 -7.38 0.26
CA CYS A 80 -12.61 -8.17 -0.71
C CYS A 80 -11.34 -7.41 -1.15
N LEU A 81 -11.48 -6.13 -1.45
CA LEU A 81 -10.32 -5.29 -1.83
C LEU A 81 -9.33 -5.14 -0.68
N ALA A 82 -9.80 -4.95 0.54
CA ALA A 82 -8.95 -4.83 1.72
C ALA A 82 -8.15 -6.12 1.96
N LEU A 83 -8.80 -7.27 1.91
CA LEU A 83 -8.15 -8.58 2.06
C LEU A 83 -7.10 -8.80 0.97
N ALA A 84 -7.43 -8.48 -0.28
CA ALA A 84 -6.52 -8.62 -1.40
C ALA A 84 -5.31 -7.69 -1.25
N LEU A 85 -5.53 -6.41 -0.92
CA LEU A 85 -4.48 -5.42 -0.74
C LEU A 85 -3.53 -5.82 0.38
N VAL A 86 -4.07 -6.16 1.54
CA VAL A 86 -3.28 -6.57 2.71
C VAL A 86 -2.44 -7.82 2.38
N SER A 87 -3.01 -8.79 1.67
CA SER A 87 -2.30 -10.01 1.32
C SER A 87 -1.14 -9.80 0.33
N VAL A 88 -1.22 -8.77 -0.51
CA VAL A 88 -0.18 -8.45 -1.50
C VAL A 88 0.85 -7.49 -0.94
N GLN A 89 0.41 -6.45 -0.25
CA GLN A 89 1.29 -5.36 0.19
C GLN A 89 2.04 -5.67 1.48
N LEU A 90 1.42 -6.39 2.41
CA LEU A 90 2.07 -6.73 3.67
C LEU A 90 2.92 -8.00 3.56
N ARG A 91 4.14 -7.92 4.04
CA ARG A 91 5.13 -9.00 4.08
C ARG A 91 5.43 -9.37 5.52
N ASP A 92 5.92 -10.59 5.72
CA ASP A 92 6.33 -11.10 7.03
C ASP A 92 5.22 -10.99 8.08
N MET A 93 3.98 -11.24 7.63
CA MET A 93 2.80 -11.10 8.47
C MET A 93 2.76 -12.21 9.51
N PRO A 94 2.70 -11.88 10.82
CA PRO A 94 2.47 -12.88 11.85
C PRO A 94 1.16 -13.63 11.62
N GLU A 95 1.13 -14.90 11.99
CA GLU A 95 -0.06 -15.75 11.79
C GLU A 95 -1.32 -15.16 12.41
N TRP A 96 -1.19 -14.56 13.60
CA TRP A 96 -2.35 -13.97 14.28
C TRP A 96 -2.96 -12.80 13.50
N VAL A 97 -2.14 -12.06 12.75
CA VAL A 97 -2.64 -10.96 11.91
C VAL A 97 -3.54 -11.50 10.80
N ALA A 98 -3.08 -12.55 10.11
CA ALA A 98 -3.86 -13.17 9.04
C ALA A 98 -5.18 -13.73 9.58
N THR A 99 -5.12 -14.39 10.74
CA THR A 99 -6.29 -15.00 11.37
C THR A 99 -7.33 -13.94 11.75
N TRP A 100 -6.90 -12.91 12.49
CA TRP A 100 -7.82 -11.91 12.99
C TRP A 100 -8.27 -10.91 11.93
N ALA A 101 -7.44 -10.61 10.94
CA ALA A 101 -7.85 -9.73 9.84
C ALA A 101 -8.99 -10.32 9.01
N ALA A 102 -9.07 -11.64 8.92
CA ALA A 102 -10.18 -12.32 8.25
C ALA A 102 -11.49 -12.22 9.03
N GLU A 103 -11.43 -12.07 10.35
CA GLU A 103 -12.62 -12.09 11.23
C GLU A 103 -12.98 -10.72 11.79
N ASP A 104 -12.02 -9.84 11.98
CA ASP A 104 -12.23 -8.53 12.58
C ASP A 104 -11.99 -7.42 11.55
N ASP A 105 -13.07 -6.79 11.13
CA ASP A 105 -13.04 -5.72 10.13
C ASP A 105 -12.28 -4.49 10.63
N ASP A 106 -12.30 -4.21 11.92
CA ASP A 106 -11.56 -3.07 12.49
C ASP A 106 -10.06 -3.24 12.27
N LEU A 107 -9.54 -4.44 12.48
CA LEU A 107 -8.15 -4.74 12.18
C LEU A 107 -7.88 -4.69 10.67
N LEU A 108 -8.72 -5.32 9.88
CA LEU A 108 -8.56 -5.39 8.44
C LEU A 108 -8.51 -4.00 7.81
N PHE A 109 -9.46 -3.13 8.16
CA PHE A 109 -9.51 -1.78 7.58
C PHE A 109 -8.42 -0.87 8.14
N ALA A 110 -7.96 -1.09 9.37
CA ALA A 110 -6.78 -0.38 9.90
C ALA A 110 -5.50 -0.75 9.13
N LEU A 111 -5.31 -2.02 8.82
CA LEU A 111 -4.19 -2.48 8.00
C LEU A 111 -4.26 -1.92 6.58
N ARG A 112 -5.44 -1.93 5.97
CA ARG A 112 -5.68 -1.33 4.67
C ARG A 112 -5.31 0.14 4.67
N GLU A 113 -5.75 0.88 5.66
CA GLU A 113 -5.47 2.32 5.78
C GLU A 113 -3.97 2.60 5.86
N GLU A 114 -3.23 1.79 6.61
CA GLU A 114 -1.77 1.90 6.71
C GLU A 114 -1.10 1.61 5.36
N CYS A 115 -1.54 0.59 4.65
CA CYS A 115 -1.05 0.27 3.31
C CYS A 115 -1.30 1.42 2.33
N GLU A 116 -2.51 1.95 2.33
CA GLU A 116 -2.90 3.06 1.44
C GLU A 116 -2.11 4.33 1.76
N ARG A 117 -1.89 4.62 3.04
CA ARG A 117 -1.09 5.75 3.49
C ARG A 117 0.34 5.65 2.98
N HIS A 118 0.97 4.50 3.15
CA HIS A 118 2.33 4.26 2.67
C HIS A 118 2.42 4.45 1.16
N SER A 119 1.50 3.86 0.42
CA SER A 119 1.46 4.01 -1.04
C SER A 119 1.27 5.46 -1.47
N ALA A 120 0.36 6.18 -0.83
CA ALA A 120 0.08 7.58 -1.15
C ALA A 120 1.30 8.47 -0.90
N VAL A 121 1.98 8.28 0.23
CA VAL A 121 3.20 9.04 0.56
C VAL A 121 4.31 8.72 -0.42
N TRP A 122 4.49 7.44 -0.74
CA TRP A 122 5.51 7.01 -1.69
C TRP A 122 5.27 7.58 -3.08
N PHE A 123 4.04 7.53 -3.58
CA PHE A 123 3.71 8.08 -4.89
C PHE A 123 3.90 9.59 -4.95
N ARG A 124 3.50 10.31 -3.93
CA ARG A 124 3.71 11.78 -3.87
C ARG A 124 5.19 12.14 -3.89
N ALA A 125 6.01 11.46 -3.10
CA ALA A 125 7.45 11.68 -3.07
C ALA A 125 8.09 11.37 -4.43
N THR A 126 7.71 10.26 -5.04
CA THR A 126 8.24 9.83 -6.34
C THR A 126 7.81 10.76 -7.47
N LEU A 127 6.54 11.14 -7.50
CA LEU A 127 6.00 12.07 -8.51
C LEU A 127 6.54 13.48 -8.31
N GLY A 128 6.69 13.93 -7.06
CA GLY A 128 7.29 15.23 -6.75
C GLY A 128 8.73 15.33 -7.25
N ALA A 129 9.54 14.31 -6.99
CA ALA A 129 10.91 14.25 -7.47
C ALA A 129 11.00 14.28 -9.01
N ARG A 130 10.06 13.63 -9.70
CA ARG A 130 9.99 13.63 -11.16
C ARG A 130 9.52 14.94 -11.74
N ALA A 131 8.62 15.64 -11.07
CA ALA A 131 8.14 16.94 -11.50
C ALA A 131 9.21 18.00 -11.43
N GLU A 132 10.18 17.88 -10.53
CA GLU A 132 11.32 18.80 -10.39
C GLU A 132 12.40 18.57 -11.45
N ASP A 133 12.40 17.43 -12.13
CA ASP A 133 13.35 17.10 -13.18
C ASP A 133 12.63 16.85 -14.51
N PRO A 134 12.58 17.86 -15.41
CA PRO A 134 11.91 17.69 -16.71
C PRO A 134 12.53 16.60 -17.58
N SER A 135 13.81 16.27 -17.36
CA SER A 135 14.50 15.21 -18.12
C SER A 135 14.08 13.81 -17.69
N ALA A 136 13.46 13.68 -16.52
CA ALA A 136 12.96 12.42 -16.01
C ALA A 136 11.55 12.07 -16.52
N SER A 137 11.05 12.76 -17.52
CA SER A 137 9.74 12.49 -18.11
C SER A 137 9.67 11.07 -18.64
N ARG A 138 8.69 10.31 -18.15
CA ARG A 138 8.53 8.88 -18.44
C ARG A 138 7.84 8.62 -19.75
N VAL A 139 6.88 9.43 -20.07
CA VAL A 139 6.05 9.29 -21.25
C VAL A 139 5.78 10.66 -21.80
N ALA A 140 6.25 10.88 -23.03
CA ALA A 140 5.89 12.06 -23.78
C ALA A 140 4.77 11.67 -24.72
N ILE A 141 3.55 11.73 -24.24
CA ILE A 141 2.37 11.58 -25.10
C ILE A 141 1.99 12.97 -25.57
N THR A 142 2.26 13.22 -26.84
CA THR A 142 1.86 14.47 -27.46
C THR A 142 0.43 14.35 -27.94
N SER A 143 -0.29 15.47 -27.96
CA SER A 143 -1.68 15.51 -28.44
C SER A 143 -1.84 15.08 -29.89
N SER A 144 -0.74 15.04 -30.67
CA SER A 144 -0.73 14.55 -32.04
C SER A 144 -0.84 13.03 -32.14
N ASP A 145 -0.57 12.30 -31.07
CA ASP A 145 -0.65 10.84 -31.03
C ASP A 145 -2.08 10.33 -30.87
N PHE A 146 -3.01 11.23 -30.56
CA PHE A 146 -4.42 10.94 -30.45
C PHE A 146 -5.21 11.72 -31.49
N PRO A 147 -6.06 11.05 -32.28
CA PRO A 147 -6.95 11.77 -33.16
C PRO A 147 -7.88 12.64 -32.35
N THR A 148 -7.76 13.95 -32.52
CA THR A 148 -8.71 14.90 -31.97
C THR A 148 -9.99 14.80 -32.76
N THR A 149 -11.01 14.22 -32.19
CA THR A 149 -12.37 14.33 -32.70
C THR A 149 -13.12 15.37 -31.94
#